data_c6137d307b335c1b19102a96d3714d31
#
_entry.id   c6137d307b335c1b19102a96d3714d31
#
_cell.length_a   1.000
_cell.length_b   1.000
_cell.length_c   1.000
_cell.angle_alpha   90.00
_cell.angle_beta   90.00
_cell.angle_gamma   90.00
#
_symmetry.space_group_name_H-M   'P 1'
#
loop_
_entity.id
_entity.type
_entity.pdbx_description
1 polymer ?
#
loop_
_entity_poly.entity_id
_entity_poly.type
_entity_poly.pdbx_seq_one_letter_code
_entity_poly.pdbx_strand_id
1 'polypeptide(L)'
;FTITASADQGGVITPNGTVTVAKGESATFAIAASSGYEISDVTVDGASVGKVESYTFSDVSANHTIEAKFAKAAAKFDNDFESDDFPGNGWTVKSTNTSAKSYSWYQGTQRNLNDTKQARVDLDYYESDYGDYSTNGADGDAQPMTNGAKQDELLISPAVDLTGKSATVSFDYLLHRYTILNKDAYITFEASTDGGSTWTAIWNATELGNPGGIYLKGTAEVEVPEAYRTANVQFAFRLKSGSVY
;
A
#
# COMPACT_ATOMS: atom_id res chain seq x y z
N PHE A 1 32.90 -24.21 -27.89
CA PHE A 1 32.22 -22.91 -27.96
C PHE A 1 32.24 -22.23 -26.62
N THR A 2 31.94 -20.96 -26.58
CA THR A 2 31.89 -20.18 -25.36
C THR A 2 30.50 -19.51 -25.19
N ILE A 3 30.02 -19.48 -23.97
CA ILE A 3 28.84 -18.68 -23.57
C ILE A 3 29.32 -17.63 -22.57
N THR A 4 29.15 -16.37 -22.91
CA THR A 4 29.49 -15.27 -22.00
C THR A 4 28.23 -14.81 -21.25
N ALA A 5 28.25 -14.99 -19.93
CA ALA A 5 27.14 -14.63 -19.04
C ALA A 5 27.49 -13.38 -18.22
N SER A 6 26.57 -12.46 -18.13
CA SER A 6 26.69 -11.23 -17.32
C SER A 6 25.38 -10.90 -16.62
N ALA A 7 25.50 -10.14 -15.54
CA ALA A 7 24.37 -9.58 -14.79
C ALA A 7 24.68 -8.13 -14.43
N ASP A 8 23.68 -7.27 -14.48
CA ASP A 8 23.79 -5.90 -13.99
C ASP A 8 23.64 -5.81 -12.46
N GLN A 9 23.58 -4.60 -11.90
CA GLN A 9 23.39 -4.38 -10.48
C GLN A 9 21.96 -4.78 -10.09
N GLY A 10 21.83 -5.59 -9.06
CA GLY A 10 20.52 -5.99 -8.50
C GLY A 10 20.28 -7.49 -8.49
N GLY A 11 21.23 -8.29 -9.02
CA GLY A 11 21.12 -9.73 -8.99
C GLY A 11 22.37 -10.45 -9.48
N VAL A 12 22.24 -11.74 -9.68
CA VAL A 12 23.34 -12.61 -10.13
C VAL A 12 22.87 -13.57 -11.20
N ILE A 13 23.81 -13.97 -12.08
CA ILE A 13 23.68 -15.11 -13.00
C ILE A 13 24.74 -16.15 -12.65
N THR A 14 24.38 -17.41 -12.63
CA THR A 14 25.31 -18.51 -12.28
C THR A 14 25.20 -19.64 -13.29
N PRO A 15 26.31 -20.05 -13.91
CA PRO A 15 27.66 -19.49 -13.83
C PRO A 15 27.74 -18.09 -14.44
N ASN A 16 28.68 -17.26 -13.95
CA ASN A 16 28.95 -15.92 -14.48
C ASN A 16 30.31 -15.90 -15.24
N GLY A 17 30.43 -14.99 -16.21
CA GLY A 17 31.61 -14.87 -17.04
C GLY A 17 31.59 -15.85 -18.22
N THR A 18 32.80 -16.24 -18.72
CA THR A 18 32.91 -17.09 -19.90
C THR A 18 32.90 -18.57 -19.52
N VAL A 19 31.92 -19.30 -20.03
CA VAL A 19 31.75 -20.75 -19.84
C VAL A 19 32.09 -21.45 -21.15
N THR A 20 32.97 -22.45 -21.10
CA THR A 20 33.31 -23.28 -22.28
C THR A 20 32.35 -24.48 -22.31
N VAL A 21 31.76 -24.73 -23.48
CA VAL A 21 30.82 -25.82 -23.74
C VAL A 21 31.28 -26.59 -24.97
N ALA A 22 31.29 -27.93 -24.88
CA ALA A 22 31.63 -28.77 -26.04
C ALA A 22 30.49 -28.71 -27.06
N LYS A 23 30.84 -28.98 -28.33
CA LYS A 23 29.82 -29.02 -29.38
C LYS A 23 28.77 -30.10 -29.10
N GLY A 24 27.48 -29.73 -29.16
CA GLY A 24 26.37 -30.62 -28.91
C GLY A 24 25.96 -30.75 -27.43
N GLU A 25 26.77 -30.20 -26.51
CA GLU A 25 26.43 -30.21 -25.08
C GLU A 25 25.48 -29.08 -24.73
N SER A 26 24.90 -29.17 -23.53
CA SER A 26 23.99 -28.15 -22.98
C SER A 26 24.61 -27.41 -21.82
N ALA A 27 24.22 -26.16 -21.62
CA ALA A 27 24.62 -25.36 -20.46
C ALA A 27 23.40 -24.60 -19.88
N THR A 28 23.20 -24.67 -18.56
CA THR A 28 22.12 -24.01 -17.86
C THR A 28 22.67 -22.87 -17.00
N PHE A 29 21.99 -21.74 -17.04
CA PHE A 29 22.28 -20.55 -16.26
C PHE A 29 21.10 -20.28 -15.34
N ALA A 30 21.36 -20.13 -14.03
CA ALA A 30 20.39 -19.71 -13.05
C ALA A 30 20.48 -18.20 -12.83
N ILE A 31 19.36 -17.53 -12.76
CA ILE A 31 19.26 -16.08 -12.59
C ILE A 31 18.49 -15.80 -11.28
N ALA A 32 19.07 -15.02 -10.38
CA ALA A 32 18.46 -14.68 -9.10
C ALA A 32 18.58 -13.19 -8.80
N ALA A 33 17.48 -12.56 -8.46
CA ALA A 33 17.45 -11.19 -7.99
C ALA A 33 17.89 -11.10 -6.52
N SER A 34 18.63 -10.05 -6.18
CA SER A 34 18.96 -9.69 -4.81
C SER A 34 17.73 -9.14 -4.08
N SER A 35 17.77 -9.11 -2.74
CA SER A 35 16.71 -8.52 -1.93
C SER A 35 16.38 -7.09 -2.39
N GLY A 36 15.09 -6.79 -2.60
CA GLY A 36 14.62 -5.51 -3.11
C GLY A 36 14.75 -5.32 -4.63
N TYR A 37 15.12 -6.37 -5.37
CA TYR A 37 15.15 -6.35 -6.83
C TYR A 37 14.28 -7.46 -7.42
N GLU A 38 13.92 -7.30 -8.68
CA GLU A 38 13.27 -8.32 -9.51
C GLU A 38 14.01 -8.46 -10.85
N ILE A 39 13.89 -9.62 -11.48
CA ILE A 39 14.38 -9.78 -12.85
C ILE A 39 13.52 -8.88 -13.75
N SER A 40 14.14 -7.94 -14.45
CA SER A 40 13.42 -7.07 -15.39
C SER A 40 13.39 -7.66 -16.79
N ASP A 41 14.48 -8.27 -17.22
CA ASP A 41 14.60 -8.96 -18.51
C ASP A 41 15.83 -9.88 -18.52
N VAL A 42 15.81 -10.88 -19.38
CA VAL A 42 16.99 -11.68 -19.74
C VAL A 42 17.12 -11.64 -21.25
N THR A 43 18.32 -11.33 -21.75
CA THR A 43 18.58 -11.31 -23.17
C THR A 43 19.56 -12.43 -23.55
N VAL A 44 19.32 -13.10 -24.66
CA VAL A 44 20.17 -14.12 -25.25
C VAL A 44 20.54 -13.67 -26.67
N ASP A 45 21.84 -13.55 -26.95
CA ASP A 45 22.36 -13.01 -28.21
C ASP A 45 21.70 -11.67 -28.60
N GLY A 46 21.41 -10.83 -27.60
CA GLY A 46 20.79 -9.53 -27.76
C GLY A 46 19.26 -9.55 -27.91
N ALA A 47 18.61 -10.72 -27.96
CA ALA A 47 17.16 -10.85 -28.03
C ALA A 47 16.57 -11.15 -26.63
N SER A 48 15.49 -10.45 -26.25
CA SER A 48 14.79 -10.69 -24.98
C SER A 48 14.15 -12.08 -24.97
N VAL A 49 14.33 -12.79 -23.85
CA VAL A 49 13.64 -14.05 -23.53
C VAL A 49 12.68 -13.87 -22.35
N GLY A 50 12.51 -12.61 -21.87
CA GLY A 50 11.61 -12.25 -20.79
C GLY A 50 12.21 -12.43 -19.39
N LYS A 51 11.37 -12.35 -18.37
CA LYS A 51 11.72 -12.51 -16.94
C LYS A 51 11.80 -13.99 -16.59
N VAL A 52 12.95 -14.63 -16.82
CA VAL A 52 13.17 -16.05 -16.53
C VAL A 52 14.20 -16.23 -15.42
N GLU A 53 13.94 -17.19 -14.52
CA GLU A 53 14.86 -17.54 -13.42
C GLU A 53 15.93 -18.54 -13.83
N SER A 54 15.81 -19.13 -15.01
CA SER A 54 16.82 -19.99 -15.59
C SER A 54 16.71 -20.02 -17.11
N TYR A 55 17.84 -20.23 -17.78
CA TYR A 55 17.91 -20.45 -19.23
C TYR A 55 18.87 -21.57 -19.57
N THR A 56 18.48 -22.45 -20.50
CA THR A 56 19.32 -23.57 -20.94
C THR A 56 19.62 -23.45 -22.43
N PHE A 57 20.88 -23.35 -22.79
CA PHE A 57 21.33 -23.56 -24.15
C PHE A 57 21.44 -25.05 -24.39
N SER A 58 20.77 -25.56 -25.41
CA SER A 58 20.82 -26.96 -25.80
C SER A 58 21.51 -27.11 -27.15
N ASP A 59 22.27 -28.22 -27.33
CA ASP A 59 22.97 -28.53 -28.55
C ASP A 59 23.86 -27.39 -29.07
N VAL A 60 24.72 -26.89 -28.17
CA VAL A 60 25.56 -25.71 -28.43
C VAL A 60 26.48 -25.94 -29.63
N SER A 61 26.30 -25.13 -30.69
CA SER A 61 27.06 -25.22 -31.94
C SER A 61 27.63 -23.88 -32.40
N ALA A 62 27.46 -22.84 -31.58
CA ALA A 62 28.02 -21.49 -31.78
C ALA A 62 28.44 -20.86 -30.44
N ASN A 63 29.08 -19.71 -30.48
CA ASN A 63 29.28 -18.88 -29.29
C ASN A 63 28.00 -18.08 -29.00
N HIS A 64 27.68 -17.90 -27.73
CA HIS A 64 26.48 -17.21 -27.28
C HIS A 64 26.78 -16.18 -26.20
N THR A 65 25.84 -15.30 -25.98
CA THR A 65 25.81 -14.36 -24.86
C THR A 65 24.49 -14.49 -24.11
N ILE A 66 24.54 -14.30 -22.79
CA ILE A 66 23.34 -14.17 -21.95
C ILE A 66 23.56 -13.05 -20.94
N GLU A 67 22.64 -12.12 -20.87
CA GLU A 67 22.66 -10.97 -19.95
C GLU A 67 21.38 -10.93 -19.14
N ALA A 68 21.51 -10.90 -17.81
CA ALA A 68 20.40 -10.73 -16.89
C ALA A 68 20.32 -9.27 -16.42
N LYS A 69 19.14 -8.68 -16.52
CA LYS A 69 18.84 -7.31 -16.09
C LYS A 69 17.86 -7.32 -14.94
N PHE A 70 18.12 -6.44 -13.98
CA PHE A 70 17.32 -6.33 -12.77
C PHE A 70 16.79 -4.90 -12.61
N ALA A 71 15.61 -4.79 -12.00
CA ALA A 71 15.03 -3.51 -11.58
C ALA A 71 14.74 -3.58 -10.08
N LYS A 72 14.71 -2.43 -9.41
CA LYS A 72 14.18 -2.41 -8.04
C LYS A 72 12.76 -2.97 -8.07
N ALA A 73 12.51 -3.95 -7.20
CA ALA A 73 11.16 -4.48 -7.02
C ALA A 73 10.20 -3.34 -6.66
N ALA A 74 8.98 -3.41 -7.16
CA ALA A 74 7.95 -2.48 -6.74
C ALA A 74 7.81 -2.57 -5.22
N ALA A 75 7.82 -1.42 -4.55
CA ALA A 75 7.52 -1.38 -3.13
C ALA A 75 6.06 -1.82 -2.95
N LYS A 76 5.84 -2.90 -2.21
CA LYS A 76 4.51 -3.34 -1.82
C LYS A 76 4.30 -3.02 -0.35
N PHE A 77 3.23 -2.35 -0.05
CA PHE A 77 2.58 -2.41 1.25
C PHE A 77 1.11 -2.74 0.96
N ASP A 78 0.74 -3.95 1.19
CA ASP A 78 -0.64 -4.40 1.11
C ASP A 78 -1.09 -4.82 2.51
N ASN A 79 -2.31 -4.48 2.84
CA ASN A 79 -2.97 -4.95 4.05
C ASN A 79 -4.45 -5.09 3.74
N ASP A 80 -4.94 -6.31 3.80
CA ASP A 80 -6.36 -6.62 3.65
C ASP A 80 -7.11 -6.53 4.99
N PHE A 81 -6.36 -6.32 6.11
CA PHE A 81 -6.88 -6.26 7.46
C PHE A 81 -7.66 -7.50 7.93
N GLU A 82 -7.45 -8.65 7.28
CA GLU A 82 -8.09 -9.92 7.63
C GLU A 82 -7.45 -10.64 8.82
N SER A 83 -6.17 -10.34 9.11
CA SER A 83 -5.46 -10.89 10.27
C SER A 83 -6.10 -10.44 11.58
N ASP A 84 -6.13 -11.34 12.58
CA ASP A 84 -6.58 -11.00 13.94
C ASP A 84 -5.58 -10.08 14.68
N ASP A 85 -4.40 -9.86 14.12
CA ASP A 85 -3.37 -8.93 14.62
C ASP A 85 -3.55 -7.55 13.97
N PHE A 86 -4.59 -6.83 14.36
CA PHE A 86 -4.83 -5.48 13.83
C PHE A 86 -3.89 -4.46 14.48
N PRO A 87 -3.29 -3.53 13.70
CA PRO A 87 -3.44 -3.35 12.24
C PRO A 87 -2.55 -4.27 11.40
N GLY A 88 -1.66 -5.08 11.99
CA GLY A 88 -0.83 -6.07 11.31
C GLY A 88 0.14 -5.51 10.26
N ASN A 89 0.98 -6.37 9.71
CA ASN A 89 1.86 -6.07 8.57
C ASN A 89 2.72 -4.80 8.72
N GLY A 90 3.10 -4.44 9.98
CA GLY A 90 3.91 -3.25 10.28
C GLY A 90 3.14 -1.93 10.23
N TRP A 91 1.82 -1.96 10.04
CA TRP A 91 0.96 -0.79 10.22
C TRP A 91 0.85 -0.41 11.69
N THR A 92 0.61 0.85 11.97
CA THR A 92 0.46 1.39 13.33
C THR A 92 -0.74 2.33 13.41
N VAL A 93 -1.33 2.40 14.62
CA VAL A 93 -2.41 3.33 14.91
C VAL A 93 -1.87 4.43 15.81
N LYS A 94 -2.19 5.67 15.48
CA LYS A 94 -1.87 6.85 16.31
C LYS A 94 -3.15 7.63 16.57
N SER A 95 -3.49 7.79 17.83
CA SER A 95 -4.61 8.60 18.29
C SER A 95 -4.07 9.82 19.06
N THR A 96 -4.64 10.98 18.78
CA THR A 96 -4.41 12.19 19.57
C THR A 96 -5.67 12.61 20.34
N ASN A 97 -6.67 11.74 20.37
CA ASN A 97 -7.91 11.97 21.04
C ASN A 97 -7.68 12.06 22.56
N THR A 98 -8.15 13.13 23.19
CA THR A 98 -8.08 13.36 24.64
C THR A 98 -9.34 12.91 25.39
N SER A 99 -10.30 12.29 24.68
CA SER A 99 -11.51 11.77 25.33
C SER A 99 -11.23 10.49 26.12
N ALA A 100 -12.02 10.25 27.19
CA ALA A 100 -11.90 9.08 28.05
C ALA A 100 -12.23 7.74 27.33
N LYS A 101 -12.78 7.79 26.12
CA LYS A 101 -13.02 6.64 25.24
C LYS A 101 -12.20 6.80 23.99
N SER A 102 -11.33 5.84 23.73
CA SER A 102 -10.48 5.82 22.54
C SER A 102 -11.31 5.34 21.34
N TYR A 103 -11.77 6.28 20.52
CA TYR A 103 -12.32 5.99 19.20
C TYR A 103 -11.19 6.04 18.17
N SER A 104 -10.33 5.06 18.21
CA SER A 104 -9.23 4.93 17.27
C SER A 104 -9.58 3.93 16.17
N TRP A 105 -8.66 3.77 15.21
CA TRP A 105 -8.81 2.73 14.19
C TRP A 105 -8.86 1.35 14.83
N TYR A 106 -9.79 0.51 14.36
CA TYR A 106 -10.00 -0.86 14.85
C TYR A 106 -10.42 -1.78 13.69
N GLN A 107 -10.33 -3.09 13.92
CA GLN A 107 -10.84 -4.07 12.98
C GLN A 107 -12.33 -4.31 13.22
N GLY A 108 -13.12 -4.30 12.14
CA GLY A 108 -14.54 -4.56 12.23
C GLY A 108 -15.09 -5.30 11.01
N THR A 109 -16.18 -6.01 11.21
CA THR A 109 -16.87 -6.77 10.15
C THR A 109 -18.25 -6.20 9.81
N GLN A 110 -18.71 -5.22 10.56
CA GLN A 110 -20.04 -4.65 10.39
C GLN A 110 -20.09 -3.65 9.23
N ARG A 111 -21.19 -3.64 8.47
CA ARG A 111 -21.42 -2.74 7.31
C ARG A 111 -20.26 -2.77 6.33
N ASN A 112 -19.74 -3.98 6.09
CA ASN A 112 -18.52 -4.19 5.36
C ASN A 112 -18.69 -4.07 3.84
N LEU A 113 -17.56 -3.91 3.17
CA LEU A 113 -17.52 -3.82 1.72
C LEU A 113 -17.84 -5.17 1.06
N ASN A 114 -17.37 -6.30 1.64
CA ASN A 114 -17.37 -7.62 1.02
C ASN A 114 -17.53 -8.78 2.02
N ASP A 115 -18.23 -8.60 3.15
CA ASP A 115 -18.38 -9.60 4.22
C ASP A 115 -17.04 -10.07 4.85
N THR A 116 -16.02 -9.21 4.80
CA THR A 116 -14.68 -9.46 5.32
C THR A 116 -14.34 -8.49 6.44
N LYS A 117 -13.24 -8.72 7.16
CA LYS A 117 -12.72 -7.77 8.12
C LYS A 117 -12.17 -6.53 7.40
N GLN A 118 -12.18 -5.40 8.04
CA GLN A 118 -11.71 -4.13 7.49
C GLN A 118 -11.19 -3.22 8.59
N ALA A 119 -10.31 -2.28 8.22
CA ALA A 119 -9.95 -1.18 9.08
C ALA A 119 -11.12 -0.20 9.18
N ARG A 120 -11.50 0.16 10.39
CA ARG A 120 -12.60 1.07 10.69
C ARG A 120 -12.17 2.17 11.63
N VAL A 121 -12.78 3.32 11.44
CA VAL A 121 -12.75 4.43 12.38
C VAL A 121 -14.13 5.06 12.38
N ASP A 122 -14.67 5.30 13.55
CA ASP A 122 -15.98 5.92 13.69
C ASP A 122 -15.82 7.37 14.15
N LEU A 123 -16.69 8.24 13.60
CA LEU A 123 -16.85 9.58 14.14
C LEU A 123 -17.53 9.48 15.51
N ASP A 124 -16.93 10.13 16.49
CA ASP A 124 -17.57 10.37 17.77
C ASP A 124 -18.63 11.46 17.57
N TYR A 125 -19.89 11.08 17.54
CA TYR A 125 -21.01 11.94 17.19
C TYR A 125 -21.93 12.18 18.39
N TYR A 126 -22.31 13.45 18.63
CA TYR A 126 -23.26 13.82 19.68
C TYR A 126 -24.71 13.66 19.22
N GLU A 127 -25.46 12.79 19.87
CA GLU A 127 -26.85 12.42 19.55
C GLU A 127 -27.90 13.30 20.21
N SER A 128 -27.76 14.63 20.30
CA SER A 128 -28.83 15.41 20.99
C SER A 128 -30.02 15.81 20.11
N ASP A 129 -29.92 15.79 18.76
CA ASP A 129 -30.93 16.40 17.91
C ASP A 129 -31.60 15.51 16.84
N TYR A 130 -31.21 14.27 16.71
CA TYR A 130 -31.82 13.34 15.76
C TYR A 130 -32.19 12.06 16.52
N GLY A 131 -33.50 11.91 16.84
CA GLY A 131 -34.04 10.81 17.60
C GLY A 131 -33.42 9.46 17.37
N ASP A 132 -33.07 8.85 18.44
CA ASP A 132 -32.71 7.45 18.69
C ASP A 132 -32.45 6.54 17.46
N TYR A 133 -31.29 6.68 16.85
CA TYR A 133 -30.71 5.64 15.98
C TYR A 133 -29.86 4.65 16.79
N SER A 134 -29.85 4.78 18.11
CA SER A 134 -29.05 3.99 19.05
C SER A 134 -29.65 2.62 19.35
N THR A 135 -30.71 2.22 18.66
CA THR A 135 -31.47 1.05 19.08
C THR A 135 -30.81 -0.28 18.87
N ASN A 136 -29.55 -0.35 18.62
CA ASN A 136 -28.90 -1.66 18.74
C ASN A 136 -27.39 -1.51 18.96
N GLY A 137 -26.95 -1.67 20.17
CA GLY A 137 -25.58 -1.84 20.62
C GLY A 137 -24.77 -2.93 19.92
N ALA A 138 -25.12 -3.26 18.68
CA ALA A 138 -24.38 -4.14 17.79
C ALA A 138 -23.51 -3.39 16.81
N ASP A 139 -23.68 -2.06 16.66
CA ASP A 139 -23.01 -1.27 15.63
C ASP A 139 -21.88 -0.38 16.20
N GLY A 140 -21.36 -0.71 17.39
CA GLY A 140 -20.40 0.14 18.09
C GLY A 140 -21.05 1.48 18.42
N ASP A 141 -21.64 1.59 19.60
CA ASP A 141 -22.34 2.77 20.04
C ASP A 141 -21.50 4.02 19.84
N ALA A 142 -21.93 4.89 18.93
CA ALA A 142 -21.48 6.27 18.93
C ALA A 142 -21.83 6.86 20.30
N GLN A 143 -20.86 6.97 21.18
CA GLN A 143 -21.05 7.63 22.47
C GLN A 143 -20.86 9.14 22.27
N PRO A 144 -21.63 9.97 22.97
CA PRO A 144 -21.58 11.41 22.78
C PRO A 144 -20.17 11.94 23.04
N MET A 145 -19.67 12.77 22.14
CA MET A 145 -18.48 13.57 22.40
C MET A 145 -18.70 14.43 23.64
N THR A 146 -17.79 14.34 24.59
CA THR A 146 -17.73 15.34 25.64
C THR A 146 -17.34 16.67 25.00
N ASN A 147 -18.09 17.73 25.24
CA ASN A 147 -17.95 19.07 24.70
C ASN A 147 -16.48 19.43 24.37
N GLY A 148 -16.20 19.66 23.11
CA GLY A 148 -14.91 20.18 22.64
C GLY A 148 -13.80 19.14 22.36
N ALA A 149 -14.08 17.85 22.43
CA ALA A 149 -13.09 16.83 22.02
C ALA A 149 -12.86 16.90 20.51
N LYS A 150 -11.59 16.99 20.14
CA LYS A 150 -11.14 16.90 18.74
C LYS A 150 -10.66 15.49 18.49
N GLN A 151 -11.12 14.88 17.44
CA GLN A 151 -10.68 13.58 17.01
C GLN A 151 -9.61 13.75 15.92
N ASP A 152 -8.49 13.06 16.07
CA ASP A 152 -7.41 13.02 15.07
C ASP A 152 -6.74 11.65 15.12
N GLU A 153 -7.19 10.75 14.24
CA GLU A 153 -6.91 9.33 14.26
C GLU A 153 -6.19 8.93 12.98
N LEU A 154 -4.99 8.38 13.09
CA LEU A 154 -4.19 7.95 11.96
C LEU A 154 -4.01 6.43 11.98
N LEU A 155 -4.18 5.81 10.81
CA LEU A 155 -3.76 4.45 10.50
C LEU A 155 -2.59 4.55 9.53
N ILE A 156 -1.38 4.25 10.02
CA ILE A 156 -0.11 4.59 9.36
C ILE A 156 0.53 3.34 8.79
N SER A 157 0.91 3.38 7.52
CA SER A 157 1.64 2.31 6.83
C SER A 157 3.08 2.18 7.33
N PRO A 158 3.73 1.02 7.12
CA PRO A 158 5.19 0.96 7.14
C PRO A 158 5.79 1.95 6.13
N ALA A 159 7.05 2.32 6.33
CA ALA A 159 7.78 3.13 5.37
C ALA A 159 8.12 2.31 4.11
N VAL A 160 8.01 2.95 2.94
CA VAL A 160 8.32 2.34 1.64
C VAL A 160 9.34 3.17 0.86
N ASP A 161 10.20 2.51 0.09
CA ASP A 161 11.14 3.17 -0.82
C ASP A 161 10.53 3.33 -2.21
N LEU A 162 10.18 4.57 -2.55
CA LEU A 162 9.65 4.98 -3.85
C LEU A 162 10.67 5.77 -4.68
N THR A 163 11.94 5.79 -4.30
CA THR A 163 12.99 6.53 -5.01
C THR A 163 13.07 6.11 -6.47
N GLY A 164 12.87 7.08 -7.38
CA GLY A 164 12.95 6.86 -8.83
C GLY A 164 11.81 6.00 -9.41
N LYS A 165 10.71 5.80 -8.67
CA LYS A 165 9.55 5.01 -9.11
C LYS A 165 8.31 5.90 -9.22
N SER A 166 7.46 5.62 -10.20
CA SER A 166 6.05 6.02 -10.13
C SER A 166 5.30 5.03 -9.24
N ALA A 167 4.31 5.52 -8.50
CA ALA A 167 3.53 4.67 -7.62
C ALA A 167 2.08 5.14 -7.57
N THR A 168 1.17 4.18 -7.52
CA THR A 168 -0.26 4.40 -7.28
C THR A 168 -0.66 3.57 -6.07
N VAL A 169 -1.40 4.18 -5.14
CA VAL A 169 -2.01 3.48 -4.02
C VAL A 169 -3.49 3.29 -4.33
N SER A 170 -3.93 2.04 -4.27
CA SER A 170 -5.34 1.69 -4.44
C SER A 170 -5.92 1.22 -3.12
N PHE A 171 -7.13 1.66 -2.78
CA PHE A 171 -7.86 1.19 -1.61
C PHE A 171 -9.37 1.25 -1.81
N ASP A 172 -10.06 0.27 -1.25
CA ASP A 172 -11.51 0.26 -1.20
C ASP A 172 -12.00 1.03 0.03
N TYR A 173 -13.11 1.75 -0.11
CA TYR A 173 -13.70 2.52 0.97
C TYR A 173 -15.22 2.35 1.06
N LEU A 174 -15.70 2.44 2.29
CA LEU A 174 -17.11 2.65 2.63
C LEU A 174 -17.21 3.84 3.58
N LEU A 175 -17.74 4.93 3.11
CA LEU A 175 -17.77 6.21 3.83
C LEU A 175 -19.21 6.59 4.16
N HIS A 176 -19.42 7.06 5.37
CA HIS A 176 -20.67 7.69 5.74
C HIS A 176 -20.75 9.11 5.15
N ARG A 177 -21.92 9.53 4.65
CA ARG A 177 -22.09 10.84 3.99
C ARG A 177 -21.61 12.03 4.84
N TYR A 178 -21.64 11.95 6.16
CA TYR A 178 -21.15 13.02 7.04
C TYR A 178 -19.66 13.26 6.91
N THR A 179 -18.86 12.22 6.67
CA THR A 179 -17.41 12.36 6.44
C THR A 179 -17.09 12.99 5.09
N ILE A 180 -18.06 13.03 4.18
CA ILE A 180 -17.91 13.60 2.84
C ILE A 180 -18.43 15.05 2.80
N LEU A 181 -19.56 15.31 3.49
CA LEU A 181 -20.26 16.59 3.40
C LEU A 181 -19.94 17.55 4.54
N ASN A 182 -19.37 17.06 5.64
CA ASN A 182 -19.08 17.87 6.80
C ASN A 182 -17.75 18.59 6.65
N LYS A 183 -17.74 19.90 6.83
CA LYS A 183 -16.52 20.71 6.77
C LYS A 183 -15.62 20.53 7.99
N ASP A 184 -16.17 20.03 9.09
CA ASP A 184 -15.49 19.89 10.38
C ASP A 184 -15.04 18.46 10.66
N ALA A 185 -15.44 17.49 9.82
CA ALA A 185 -15.02 16.10 9.91
C ALA A 185 -14.69 15.56 8.52
N TYR A 186 -13.47 15.08 8.32
CA TYR A 186 -13.03 14.57 7.03
C TYR A 186 -12.10 13.36 7.17
N ILE A 187 -12.12 12.53 6.14
CA ILE A 187 -11.15 11.47 5.95
C ILE A 187 -10.25 11.85 4.79
N THR A 188 -8.96 11.74 5.03
CA THR A 188 -7.90 11.95 4.05
C THR A 188 -7.00 10.73 3.94
N PHE A 189 -6.37 10.59 2.78
CA PHE A 189 -5.19 9.75 2.61
C PHE A 189 -4.00 10.68 2.47
N GLU A 190 -3.01 10.53 3.33
CA GLU A 190 -1.92 11.48 3.52
C GLU A 190 -0.57 10.80 3.31
N ALA A 191 0.43 11.59 2.93
CA ALA A 191 1.82 11.16 2.79
C ALA A 191 2.74 11.96 3.72
N SER A 192 3.79 11.29 4.22
CA SER A 192 4.86 11.87 5.04
C SER A 192 6.22 11.37 4.57
N THR A 193 7.21 12.26 4.51
CA THR A 193 8.61 11.95 4.18
C THR A 193 9.57 12.18 5.34
N ASP A 194 9.04 12.56 6.51
CA ASP A 194 9.80 12.93 7.71
C ASP A 194 9.50 12.03 8.93
N GLY A 195 9.10 10.76 8.64
CA GLY A 195 8.81 9.77 9.67
C GLY A 195 7.52 10.04 10.43
N GLY A 196 6.52 10.66 9.79
CA GLY A 196 5.23 10.93 10.39
C GLY A 196 5.18 12.17 11.28
N SER A 197 6.18 13.06 11.18
CA SER A 197 6.19 14.33 11.89
C SER A 197 5.23 15.33 11.25
N THR A 198 5.20 15.38 9.92
CA THR A 198 4.23 16.17 9.15
C THR A 198 3.53 15.29 8.12
N TRP A 199 2.27 15.62 7.84
CA TRP A 199 1.41 14.89 6.92
C TRP A 199 0.75 15.84 5.94
N THR A 200 0.68 15.43 4.68
CA THR A 200 0.01 16.17 3.61
C THR A 200 -1.00 15.29 2.91
N ALA A 201 -2.22 15.77 2.80
CA ALA A 201 -3.28 15.05 2.08
C ALA A 201 -2.94 14.96 0.59
N ILE A 202 -3.00 13.75 0.05
CA ILE A 202 -2.87 13.44 -1.37
C ILE A 202 -4.18 12.89 -1.95
N TRP A 203 -5.16 12.65 -1.10
CA TRP A 203 -6.55 12.36 -1.45
C TRP A 203 -7.46 12.82 -0.30
N ASN A 204 -8.68 13.26 -0.65
CA ASN A 204 -9.67 13.73 0.32
C ASN A 204 -11.06 13.22 -0.03
N ALA A 205 -11.74 12.61 0.95
CA ALA A 205 -13.09 12.09 0.77
C ALA A 205 -14.13 13.18 0.40
N THR A 206 -13.90 14.44 0.76
CA THR A 206 -14.81 15.56 0.40
C THR A 206 -14.87 15.84 -1.10
N GLU A 207 -13.86 15.37 -1.86
CA GLU A 207 -13.83 15.52 -3.32
C GLU A 207 -14.77 14.55 -4.04
N LEU A 208 -15.28 13.52 -3.35
CA LEU A 208 -16.19 12.52 -3.92
C LEU A 208 -17.60 13.06 -4.18
N GLY A 209 -17.92 14.25 -3.63
CA GLY A 209 -19.22 14.89 -3.80
C GLY A 209 -20.34 14.24 -2.98
N ASN A 210 -21.58 14.67 -3.23
CA ASN A 210 -22.74 14.15 -2.49
C ASN A 210 -23.12 12.74 -2.99
N PRO A 211 -23.07 11.70 -2.14
CA PRO A 211 -23.38 10.34 -2.57
C PRO A 211 -24.86 10.05 -2.86
N GLY A 212 -25.76 11.00 -2.58
CA GLY A 212 -27.21 10.79 -2.73
C GLY A 212 -27.82 9.78 -1.75
N GLY A 213 -27.01 9.11 -0.95
CA GLY A 213 -27.39 8.11 0.05
C GLY A 213 -26.69 8.32 1.38
N ILE A 214 -26.89 7.40 2.34
CA ILE A 214 -26.24 7.44 3.66
C ILE A 214 -24.76 7.06 3.55
N TYR A 215 -24.45 6.09 2.69
CA TYR A 215 -23.09 5.57 2.49
C TYR A 215 -22.66 5.71 1.04
N LEU A 216 -21.37 5.95 0.87
CA LEU A 216 -20.67 5.86 -0.42
C LEU A 216 -19.62 4.76 -0.36
N LYS A 217 -19.69 3.83 -1.29
CA LYS A 217 -18.74 2.73 -1.46
C LYS A 217 -18.01 2.91 -2.79
N GLY A 218 -16.72 2.64 -2.82
CA GLY A 218 -15.93 2.71 -4.03
C GLY A 218 -14.49 2.28 -3.82
N THR A 219 -13.71 2.40 -4.90
CA THR A 219 -12.26 2.22 -4.89
C THR A 219 -11.62 3.55 -5.26
N ALA A 220 -10.59 3.94 -4.55
CA ALA A 220 -9.75 5.08 -4.89
C ALA A 220 -8.43 4.58 -5.47
N GLU A 221 -7.96 5.26 -6.52
CA GLU A 221 -6.63 5.11 -7.08
C GLU A 221 -5.93 6.47 -6.96
N VAL A 222 -4.89 6.53 -6.13
CA VAL A 222 -4.20 7.77 -5.80
C VAL A 222 -2.79 7.70 -6.35
N GLU A 223 -2.48 8.49 -7.37
CA GLU A 223 -1.10 8.65 -7.83
C GLU A 223 -0.29 9.36 -6.75
N VAL A 224 0.85 8.77 -6.35
CA VAL A 224 1.75 9.38 -5.38
C VAL A 224 2.50 10.53 -6.07
N PRO A 225 2.34 11.79 -5.61
CA PRO A 225 3.06 12.92 -6.19
C PRO A 225 4.57 12.76 -6.10
N GLU A 226 5.32 13.27 -7.07
CA GLU A 226 6.78 13.12 -7.17
C GLU A 226 7.51 13.55 -5.89
N ALA A 227 7.03 14.60 -5.23
CA ALA A 227 7.61 15.10 -3.97
C ALA A 227 7.62 14.07 -2.83
N TYR A 228 6.77 13.04 -2.89
CA TYR A 228 6.67 11.97 -1.90
C TYR A 228 7.32 10.65 -2.36
N ARG A 229 7.93 10.60 -3.54
CA ARG A 229 8.62 9.41 -4.06
C ARG A 229 10.03 9.32 -3.51
N THR A 230 10.15 9.18 -2.20
CA THR A 230 11.41 9.15 -1.44
C THR A 230 11.71 7.76 -0.90
N ALA A 231 12.90 7.59 -0.30
CA ALA A 231 13.35 6.30 0.24
C ALA A 231 12.55 5.83 1.47
N ASN A 232 11.86 6.75 2.17
CA ASN A 232 11.18 6.46 3.44
C ASN A 232 9.80 7.14 3.51
N VAL A 233 9.02 7.10 2.44
CA VAL A 233 7.67 7.65 2.49
C VAL A 233 6.76 6.73 3.32
N GLN A 234 5.95 7.34 4.18
CA GLN A 234 4.84 6.69 4.88
C GLN A 234 3.52 7.26 4.41
N PHE A 235 2.48 6.45 4.44
CA PHE A 235 1.12 6.85 4.14
C PHE A 235 0.23 6.68 5.36
N ALA A 236 -0.82 7.48 5.44
CA ALA A 236 -1.80 7.34 6.51
C ALA A 236 -3.23 7.59 6.02
N PHE A 237 -4.15 6.77 6.48
CA PHE A 237 -5.55 7.16 6.53
C PHE A 237 -5.76 7.97 7.80
N ARG A 238 -6.35 9.15 7.67
CA ARG A 238 -6.59 10.05 8.80
C ARG A 238 -8.05 10.45 8.87
N LEU A 239 -8.68 10.20 10.00
CA LEU A 239 -9.94 10.83 10.38
C LEU A 239 -9.64 12.01 11.28
N LYS A 240 -10.09 13.18 10.88
CA LYS A 240 -9.97 14.39 11.69
C LYS A 240 -11.34 15.06 11.82
N SER A 241 -11.71 15.39 13.05
CA SER A 241 -12.88 16.21 13.32
C SER A 241 -12.50 17.46 14.10
N GLY A 242 -13.11 18.59 13.75
CA GLY A 242 -13.15 19.76 14.59
C GLY A 242 -14.09 19.55 15.80
N SER A 243 -14.22 20.56 16.65
CA SER A 243 -15.30 20.56 17.64
C SER A 243 -16.64 20.57 16.91
N VAL A 244 -17.34 19.46 16.91
CA VAL A 244 -18.73 19.40 16.46
C VAL A 244 -19.58 19.97 17.57
N TYR A 245 -20.30 21.06 17.27
CA TYR A 245 -21.29 21.66 18.16
C TYR A 245 -22.64 21.00 17.97
#